data_050b4c514eb60df4d6d06120bced659e
#
_entry.id   050b4c514eb60df4d6d06120bced659e
#
_cell.length_a   1.000
_cell.length_b   1.000
_cell.length_c   1.000
_cell.angle_alpha   90.00
_cell.angle_beta   90.00
_cell.angle_gamma   90.00
#
_symmetry.space_group_name_H-M   'P 1'
#
loop_
_entity.id
_entity.type
_entity.pdbx_description
1 polymer ?
#
loop_
_entity_poly.entity_id
_entity_poly.type
_entity_poly.pdbx_seq_one_letter_code
_entity_poly.pdbx_strand_id
1 'polypeptide(L)'
;MRSDLGRLIGGALAAILLLTAAVAAATLWSDRRERVRHESDAATGGVGARAIPIMTANGCSGCHTIPGVPGAQGQVGPRLDGGLADRVFIGGLLANNPENMIRWIRSAREVNPHTAMPSTRITEQQARDIAAYLYALR
;
A
#
# COMPACT_ATOMS: atom_id res chain seq x y z
N MET A 1 -23.97 -49.36 -8.08
CA MET A 1 -23.38 -48.82 -9.33
C MET A 1 -24.00 -47.48 -9.81
N ARG A 2 -25.35 -47.35 -9.95
CA ARG A 2 -25.97 -46.04 -10.35
C ARG A 2 -25.85 -44.94 -9.30
N SER A 3 -25.92 -45.25 -8.01
CA SER A 3 -25.80 -44.29 -6.90
C SER A 3 -24.38 -43.69 -6.75
N ASP A 4 -23.37 -44.48 -7.06
CA ASP A 4 -21.97 -44.05 -6.92
C ASP A 4 -21.56 -43.13 -8.06
N LEU A 5 -22.05 -43.37 -9.27
CA LEU A 5 -21.86 -42.48 -10.42
C LEU A 5 -22.50 -41.11 -10.19
N GLY A 6 -23.71 -41.06 -9.62
CA GLY A 6 -24.36 -39.80 -9.28
C GLY A 6 -23.60 -38.99 -8.24
N ARG A 7 -23.02 -39.65 -7.24
CA ARG A 7 -22.16 -39.02 -6.21
C ARG A 7 -20.86 -38.47 -6.81
N LEU A 8 -20.23 -39.24 -7.72
CA LEU A 8 -19.01 -38.80 -8.40
C LEU A 8 -19.25 -37.61 -9.31
N ILE A 9 -20.34 -37.60 -10.07
CA ILE A 9 -20.72 -36.46 -10.94
C ILE A 9 -21.06 -35.26 -10.10
N GLY A 10 -21.83 -35.40 -9.03
CA GLY A 10 -22.17 -34.31 -8.11
C GLY A 10 -20.92 -33.73 -7.44
N GLY A 11 -19.98 -34.56 -7.01
CA GLY A 11 -18.70 -34.12 -6.44
C GLY A 11 -17.84 -33.37 -7.46
N ALA A 12 -17.76 -33.85 -8.69
CA ALA A 12 -17.01 -33.18 -9.76
C ALA A 12 -17.60 -31.81 -10.11
N LEU A 13 -18.92 -31.68 -10.21
CA LEU A 13 -19.60 -30.42 -10.48
C LEU A 13 -19.38 -29.42 -9.33
N ALA A 14 -19.49 -29.88 -8.10
CA ALA A 14 -19.22 -29.03 -6.94
C ALA A 14 -17.76 -28.51 -6.93
N ALA A 15 -16.80 -29.39 -7.24
CA ALA A 15 -15.39 -29.02 -7.32
C ALA A 15 -15.13 -27.97 -8.43
N ILE A 16 -15.74 -28.16 -9.61
CA ILE A 16 -15.63 -27.16 -10.71
C ILE A 16 -16.23 -25.84 -10.31
N LEU A 17 -17.39 -25.80 -9.66
CA LEU A 17 -18.01 -24.55 -9.19
C LEU A 17 -17.16 -23.85 -8.15
N LEU A 18 -16.56 -24.56 -7.22
CA LEU A 18 -15.67 -23.99 -6.23
C LEU A 18 -14.40 -23.43 -6.87
N LEU A 19 -13.82 -24.13 -7.82
CA LEU A 19 -12.64 -23.68 -8.53
C LEU A 19 -12.93 -22.40 -9.35
N THR A 20 -14.03 -22.38 -10.09
CA THR A 20 -14.42 -21.18 -10.86
C THR A 20 -14.70 -19.99 -9.97
N ALA A 21 -15.37 -20.20 -8.83
CA ALA A 21 -15.60 -19.14 -7.84
C ALA A 21 -14.27 -18.61 -7.25
N ALA A 22 -13.35 -19.51 -6.92
CA ALA A 22 -12.03 -19.13 -6.40
C ALA A 22 -11.21 -18.33 -7.43
N VAL A 23 -11.20 -18.75 -8.69
CA VAL A 23 -10.54 -18.04 -9.78
C VAL A 23 -11.18 -16.65 -9.98
N ALA A 24 -12.50 -16.58 -10.03
CA ALA A 24 -13.22 -15.29 -10.15
C ALA A 24 -12.92 -14.36 -8.98
N ALA A 25 -12.90 -14.86 -7.76
CA ALA A 25 -12.54 -14.06 -6.59
C ALA A 25 -11.10 -13.54 -6.66
N ALA A 26 -10.16 -14.39 -7.08
CA ALA A 26 -8.74 -14.02 -7.24
C ALA A 26 -8.55 -12.95 -8.33
N THR A 27 -9.25 -13.06 -9.47
CA THR A 27 -9.17 -12.04 -10.53
C THR A 27 -9.77 -10.71 -10.09
N LEU A 28 -10.94 -10.72 -9.46
CA LEU A 28 -11.56 -9.49 -8.94
C LEU A 28 -10.68 -8.80 -7.90
N TRP A 29 -9.99 -9.57 -7.07
CA TRP A 29 -9.09 -9.02 -6.06
C TRP A 29 -7.81 -8.41 -6.67
N SER A 30 -7.22 -9.08 -7.67
CA SER A 30 -6.08 -8.54 -8.41
C SER A 30 -6.42 -7.26 -9.17
N ASP A 31 -7.55 -7.24 -9.88
CA ASP A 31 -8.04 -6.07 -10.62
C ASP A 31 -8.32 -4.87 -9.69
N ARG A 32 -8.87 -5.14 -8.51
CA ARG A 32 -9.09 -4.11 -7.50
C ARG A 32 -7.76 -3.52 -7.01
N ARG A 33 -6.77 -4.37 -6.74
CA ARG A 33 -5.43 -3.91 -6.33
C ARG A 33 -4.74 -3.07 -7.39
N GLU A 34 -4.82 -3.48 -8.65
CA GLU A 34 -4.26 -2.72 -9.76
C GLU A 34 -4.93 -1.36 -9.92
N ARG A 35 -6.26 -1.31 -9.86
CA ARG A 35 -6.99 -0.03 -9.87
C ARG A 35 -6.54 0.91 -8.76
N VAL A 36 -6.46 0.43 -7.53
CA VAL A 36 -6.00 1.25 -6.39
C VAL A 36 -4.60 1.78 -6.61
N ARG A 37 -3.68 0.97 -7.16
CA ARG A 37 -2.32 1.41 -7.51
C ARG A 37 -2.34 2.50 -8.58
N HIS A 38 -3.06 2.30 -9.67
CA HIS A 38 -3.19 3.29 -10.75
C HIS A 38 -3.82 4.60 -10.27
N GLU A 39 -4.85 4.53 -9.43
CA GLU A 39 -5.46 5.71 -8.82
C GLU A 39 -4.45 6.46 -7.93
N SER A 40 -3.68 5.73 -7.11
CA SER A 40 -2.67 6.31 -6.22
C SER A 40 -1.51 6.93 -7.02
N ASP A 41 -1.04 6.26 -8.06
CA ASP A 41 -0.02 6.77 -8.98
C ASP A 41 -0.50 8.05 -9.68
N ALA A 42 -1.72 8.04 -10.22
CA ALA A 42 -2.31 9.19 -10.88
C ALA A 42 -2.51 10.37 -9.93
N ALA A 43 -3.00 10.12 -8.70
CA ALA A 43 -3.25 11.16 -7.71
C ALA A 43 -1.96 11.85 -7.22
N THR A 44 -0.85 11.13 -7.14
CA THR A 44 0.43 11.65 -6.64
C THR A 44 1.38 12.10 -7.74
N GLY A 45 1.15 11.69 -8.98
CA GLY A 45 2.12 11.82 -10.09
C GLY A 45 3.38 10.98 -9.87
N GLY A 46 3.28 9.93 -9.03
CA GLY A 46 4.36 9.00 -8.74
C GLY A 46 4.13 7.63 -9.37
N VAL A 47 5.08 6.73 -9.13
CA VAL A 47 5.01 5.32 -9.50
C VAL A 47 5.34 4.49 -8.26
N GLY A 48 4.31 3.99 -7.57
CA GLY A 48 4.46 3.30 -6.29
C GLY A 48 5.37 2.07 -6.34
N ALA A 49 5.47 1.41 -7.49
CA ALA A 49 6.37 0.28 -7.70
C ALA A 49 7.86 0.62 -7.49
N ARG A 50 8.26 1.90 -7.60
CA ARG A 50 9.63 2.38 -7.39
C ARG A 50 9.94 2.70 -5.92
N ALA A 51 8.94 2.74 -5.05
CA ALA A 51 9.08 3.26 -3.70
C ALA A 51 9.94 2.38 -2.78
N ILE A 52 9.84 1.05 -2.89
CA ILE A 52 10.51 0.12 -1.98
C ILE A 52 12.02 0.36 -1.90
N PRO A 53 12.79 0.35 -3.01
CA PRO A 53 14.21 0.61 -2.95
C PRO A 53 14.53 2.03 -2.43
N ILE A 54 13.70 3.02 -2.72
CA ILE A 54 13.88 4.38 -2.22
C ILE A 54 13.71 4.42 -0.69
N MET A 55 12.66 3.83 -0.15
CA MET A 55 12.41 3.75 1.29
C MET A 55 13.51 2.98 2.03
N THR A 56 13.99 1.88 1.44
CA THR A 56 15.08 1.08 2.01
C THR A 56 16.37 1.89 2.07
N ALA A 57 16.75 2.55 0.98
CA ALA A 57 17.98 3.35 0.90
C ALA A 57 17.96 4.57 1.83
N ASN A 58 16.78 5.10 2.15
CA ASN A 58 16.63 6.29 3.02
C ASN A 58 16.26 5.96 4.47
N GLY A 59 16.32 4.70 4.88
CA GLY A 59 16.16 4.29 6.27
C GLY A 59 14.74 4.40 6.84
N CYS A 60 13.71 4.48 6.01
CA CYS A 60 12.32 4.57 6.46
C CYS A 60 11.92 3.38 7.34
N SER A 61 12.47 2.20 7.05
CA SER A 61 12.27 0.96 7.79
C SER A 61 12.75 1.00 9.24
N GLY A 62 13.72 1.87 9.57
CA GLY A 62 14.23 2.00 10.94
C GLY A 62 13.20 2.64 11.91
N CYS A 63 12.31 3.46 11.39
CA CYS A 63 11.33 4.18 12.19
C CYS A 63 9.90 3.67 12.00
N HIS A 64 9.57 3.13 10.84
CA HIS A 64 8.20 2.75 10.48
C HIS A 64 8.05 1.26 10.22
N THR A 65 6.90 0.72 10.59
CA THR A 65 6.40 -0.54 10.06
C THR A 65 5.70 -0.27 8.74
N ILE A 66 6.20 -0.87 7.63
CA ILE A 66 5.68 -0.63 6.28
C ILE A 66 5.48 -1.98 5.58
N PRO A 67 4.24 -2.39 5.28
CA PRO A 67 3.97 -3.63 4.56
C PRO A 67 4.71 -3.69 3.22
N GLY A 68 5.28 -4.84 2.89
CA GLY A 68 5.98 -5.07 1.64
C GLY A 68 7.40 -4.49 1.55
N VAL A 69 7.84 -3.71 2.53
CA VAL A 69 9.21 -3.20 2.60
C VAL A 69 10.06 -4.11 3.50
N PRO A 70 11.13 -4.75 2.97
CA PRO A 70 11.97 -5.65 3.76
C PRO A 70 12.57 -4.96 5.00
N GLY A 71 12.46 -5.62 6.15
CA GLY A 71 12.99 -5.13 7.42
C GLY A 71 12.27 -3.92 8.03
N ALA A 72 11.17 -3.45 7.43
CA ALA A 72 10.41 -2.32 7.94
C ALA A 72 9.52 -2.71 9.12
N GLN A 73 10.10 -2.80 10.29
CA GLN A 73 9.44 -3.14 11.56
C GLN A 73 9.68 -2.07 12.65
N GLY A 74 10.12 -0.88 12.25
CA GLY A 74 10.36 0.24 13.16
C GLY A 74 9.09 0.69 13.88
N GLN A 75 9.25 1.11 15.14
CA GLN A 75 8.15 1.52 16.03
C GLN A 75 8.33 2.95 16.58
N VAL A 76 9.30 3.70 16.07
CA VAL A 76 9.54 5.09 16.45
C VAL A 76 8.47 6.01 15.84
N GLY A 77 8.15 5.78 14.57
CA GLY A 77 7.06 6.45 13.88
C GLY A 77 5.78 5.59 13.85
N PRO A 78 4.69 6.15 13.37
CA PRO A 78 3.44 5.40 13.22
C PRO A 78 3.60 4.28 12.18
N ARG A 79 2.82 3.22 12.36
CA ARG A 79 2.67 2.19 11.32
C ARG A 79 2.10 2.82 10.05
N LEU A 80 2.70 2.51 8.90
CA LEU A 80 2.27 2.96 7.59
C LEU A 80 1.55 1.83 6.84
N ASP A 81 0.81 1.03 7.58
CA ASP A 81 -0.07 -0.01 7.06
C ASP A 81 -1.40 0.61 6.55
N GLY A 82 -2.28 -0.25 6.01
CA GLY A 82 -3.51 0.17 5.36
C GLY A 82 -4.31 1.22 6.13
N GLY A 83 -5.04 2.04 5.40
CA GLY A 83 -5.84 3.13 5.95
C GLY A 83 -5.12 4.48 6.03
N LEU A 84 -3.88 4.59 5.53
CA LEU A 84 -3.22 5.90 5.49
C LEU A 84 -3.97 6.88 4.58
N ALA A 85 -4.55 6.39 3.48
CA ALA A 85 -5.38 7.19 2.58
C ALA A 85 -6.67 7.72 3.24
N ASP A 86 -7.15 7.04 4.27
CA ASP A 86 -8.40 7.37 4.96
C ASP A 86 -8.17 8.31 6.18
N ARG A 87 -6.92 8.61 6.52
CA ARG A 87 -6.61 9.54 7.61
C ARG A 87 -6.96 10.98 7.21
N VAL A 88 -7.48 11.73 8.15
CA VAL A 88 -7.83 13.16 7.94
C VAL A 88 -6.56 14.02 7.91
N PHE A 89 -5.57 13.69 8.74
CA PHE A 89 -4.34 14.48 8.89
C PHE A 89 -3.06 13.66 8.73
N ILE A 90 -2.04 14.32 8.18
CA ILE A 90 -0.65 13.86 8.11
C ILE A 90 0.15 14.59 9.18
N GLY A 91 0.95 13.83 9.96
CA GLY A 91 1.78 14.41 11.02
C GLY A 91 0.99 15.18 12.10
N GLY A 92 -0.33 15.00 12.15
CA GLY A 92 -1.23 15.70 13.07
C GLY A 92 -1.55 17.14 12.69
N LEU A 93 -1.00 17.67 11.60
CA LEU A 93 -1.08 19.09 11.23
C LEU A 93 -1.60 19.37 9.82
N LEU A 94 -1.18 18.58 8.84
CA LEU A 94 -1.53 18.81 7.44
C LEU A 94 -2.77 17.99 7.05
N ALA A 95 -3.67 18.58 6.28
CA ALA A 95 -4.73 17.83 5.65
C ALA A 95 -4.13 16.72 4.76
N ASN A 96 -4.71 15.54 4.83
CA ASN A 96 -4.22 14.38 4.06
C ASN A 96 -4.63 14.52 2.59
N ASN A 97 -3.69 14.97 1.80
CA ASN A 97 -3.76 14.99 0.34
C ASN A 97 -2.37 14.71 -0.25
N PRO A 98 -2.27 14.38 -1.55
CA PRO A 98 -1.00 14.02 -2.17
C PRO A 98 0.10 15.08 -2.02
N GLU A 99 -0.22 16.35 -2.19
CA GLU A 99 0.73 17.45 -2.09
C GLU A 99 1.33 17.56 -0.69
N ASN A 100 0.48 17.53 0.33
CA ASN A 100 0.90 17.58 1.72
C ASN A 100 1.67 16.32 2.14
N MET A 101 1.31 15.14 1.61
CA MET A 101 2.05 13.91 1.85
C MET A 101 3.48 14.01 1.28
N ILE A 102 3.62 14.48 0.05
CA ILE A 102 4.91 14.67 -0.61
C ILE A 102 5.75 15.68 0.17
N ARG A 103 5.16 16.80 0.59
CA ARG A 103 5.82 17.81 1.42
C ARG A 103 6.27 17.23 2.76
N TRP A 104 5.40 16.50 3.44
CA TRP A 104 5.72 15.84 4.72
C TRP A 104 6.88 14.85 4.60
N ILE A 105 6.85 13.99 3.59
CA ILE A 105 7.91 13.00 3.36
C ILE A 105 9.26 13.69 3.16
N ARG A 106 9.31 14.82 2.44
CA ARG A 106 10.55 15.54 2.13
C ARG A 106 11.04 16.43 3.26
N SER A 107 10.14 17.17 3.87
CA SER A 107 10.46 18.32 4.72
C SER A 107 9.66 18.30 6.02
N ALA A 108 9.58 17.14 6.70
CA ALA A 108 8.76 16.99 7.91
C ALA A 108 9.10 18.03 8.98
N ARG A 109 10.40 18.35 9.19
CA ARG A 109 10.84 19.35 10.18
C ARG A 109 10.59 20.78 9.78
N GLU A 110 10.45 21.09 8.49
CA GLU A 110 10.02 22.43 8.05
C GLU A 110 8.52 22.63 8.32
N VAL A 111 7.74 21.53 8.27
CA VAL A 111 6.31 21.56 8.60
C VAL A 111 6.09 21.57 10.12
N ASN A 112 6.82 20.72 10.84
CA ASN A 112 6.77 20.60 12.28
C ASN A 112 8.19 20.44 12.85
N PRO A 113 8.81 21.50 13.39
CA PRO A 113 10.16 21.43 13.97
C PRO A 113 10.29 20.45 15.13
N HIS A 114 9.19 20.10 15.79
CA HIS A 114 9.16 19.18 16.94
C HIS A 114 8.96 17.72 16.56
N THR A 115 8.77 17.40 15.27
CA THR A 115 8.62 16.01 14.85
C THR A 115 9.91 15.21 15.00
N ALA A 116 9.78 13.95 15.41
CA ALA A 116 10.89 13.00 15.38
C ALA A 116 11.29 12.57 13.95
N MET A 117 10.38 12.72 12.98
CA MET A 117 10.64 12.40 11.59
C MET A 117 11.65 13.40 11.00
N PRO A 118 12.80 12.96 10.49
CA PRO A 118 13.76 13.87 9.86
C PRO A 118 13.23 14.36 8.50
N SER A 119 13.70 15.53 8.08
CA SER A 119 13.61 15.91 6.67
C SER A 119 14.50 14.99 5.85
N THR A 120 13.98 14.44 4.77
CA THR A 120 14.71 13.54 3.89
C THR A 120 15.42 14.32 2.79
N ARG A 121 16.48 13.76 2.21
CA ARG A 121 17.19 14.37 1.07
C ARG A 121 16.72 13.82 -0.28
N ILE A 122 15.55 13.19 -0.31
CA ILE A 122 14.99 12.60 -1.52
C ILE A 122 14.47 13.68 -2.48
N THR A 123 14.48 13.35 -3.76
CA THR A 123 13.90 14.22 -4.78
C THR A 123 12.39 14.30 -4.64
N GLU A 124 11.76 15.27 -5.26
CA GLU A 124 10.31 15.37 -5.29
C GLU A 124 9.68 14.16 -5.96
N GLN A 125 10.26 13.68 -7.07
CA GLN A 125 9.76 12.49 -7.75
C GLN A 125 9.83 11.24 -6.84
N GLN A 126 10.91 11.07 -6.11
CA GLN A 126 11.03 9.98 -5.14
C GLN A 126 9.96 10.06 -4.04
N ALA A 127 9.66 11.26 -3.57
CA ALA A 127 8.57 11.45 -2.59
C ALA A 127 7.19 11.17 -3.19
N ARG A 128 6.96 11.52 -4.47
CA ARG A 128 5.74 11.15 -5.21
C ARG A 128 5.60 9.63 -5.32
N ASP A 129 6.69 8.92 -5.65
CA ASP A 129 6.71 7.47 -5.75
C ASP A 129 6.40 6.81 -4.38
N ILE A 130 6.97 7.33 -3.29
CA ILE A 130 6.65 6.86 -1.93
C ILE A 130 5.19 7.16 -1.57
N ALA A 131 4.68 8.36 -1.84
CA ALA A 131 3.30 8.72 -1.56
C ALA A 131 2.31 7.81 -2.31
N ALA A 132 2.59 7.52 -3.59
CA ALA A 132 1.82 6.57 -4.40
C ALA A 132 1.74 5.19 -3.76
N TYR A 133 2.88 4.66 -3.31
CA TYR A 133 2.95 3.39 -2.61
C TYR A 133 2.11 3.39 -1.33
N LEU A 134 2.28 4.40 -0.49
CA LEU A 134 1.59 4.50 0.79
C LEU A 134 0.07 4.64 0.64
N TYR A 135 -0.40 5.40 -0.35
CA TYR A 135 -1.83 5.52 -0.64
C TYR A 135 -2.43 4.22 -1.23
N ALA A 136 -1.61 3.38 -1.85
CA ALA A 136 -2.04 2.09 -2.36
C ALA A 136 -2.13 0.98 -1.30
N LEU A 137 -1.62 1.20 -0.09
CA LEU A 137 -1.74 0.29 1.05
C LEU A 137 -3.14 0.41 1.68
N ARG A 138 -4.11 -0.37 1.16
CA ARG A 138 -5.50 -0.43 1.65
C ARG A 138 -5.88 -1.86 2.00
#